data_b09d7c95c9437e8d6596d1f51dff9d06
#
_entry.id   b09d7c95c9437e8d6596d1f51dff9d06
#
_cell.length_a   1.000
_cell.length_b   1.000
_cell.length_c   1.000
_cell.angle_alpha   90.00
_cell.angle_beta   90.00
_cell.angle_gamma   90.00
#
_symmetry.space_group_name_H-M   'P 1'
#
loop_
_entity.id
_entity.type
_entity.pdbx_description
1 polymer ?
#
loop_
_entity_poly.entity_id
_entity_poly.type
_entity_poly.pdbx_seq_one_letter_code
_entity_poly.pdbx_strand_id
1 'polypeptide(L)'
;MEIKRGQVIRSIAGRDKGDFLAVLGTEGPCLWVCDGKRRPLERPKRKKPFHVAATATVLPEEALRTNRQIRSALRPFRDRAGKS
;
A
#
# COMPACT_ATOMS: atom_id res chain seq x y z
N MET A 1 14.33 -9.21 0.76
CA MET A 1 13.89 -8.03 1.51
C MET A 1 12.52 -8.26 2.10
N GLU A 2 12.39 -8.04 3.39
CA GLU A 2 11.17 -8.35 4.09
C GLU A 2 10.21 -7.18 4.09
N ILE A 3 8.99 -7.43 3.63
CA ILE A 3 7.95 -6.40 3.62
C ILE A 3 7.06 -6.62 4.84
N LYS A 4 6.87 -5.56 5.63
CA LYS A 4 6.15 -5.61 6.90
C LYS A 4 4.74 -5.05 6.78
N ARG A 5 3.87 -5.48 7.71
CA ARG A 5 2.54 -4.87 7.85
C ARG A 5 2.69 -3.37 8.09
N GLY A 6 1.93 -2.58 7.36
CA GLY A 6 1.98 -1.12 7.44
C GLY A 6 2.95 -0.51 6.45
N GLN A 7 3.81 -1.29 5.83
CA GLN A 7 4.78 -0.74 4.90
C GLN A 7 4.09 -0.14 3.69
N VAL A 8 4.52 1.07 3.32
CA VAL A 8 4.01 1.72 2.12
C VAL A 8 4.78 1.18 0.92
N ILE A 9 4.04 0.72 -0.07
CA ILE A 9 4.62 0.19 -1.30
C ILE A 9 4.05 0.95 -2.50
N ARG A 10 4.78 0.90 -3.61
CA ARG A 10 4.32 1.44 -4.87
C ARG A 10 4.12 0.29 -5.85
N SER A 11 2.99 0.26 -6.50
CA SER A 11 2.74 -0.74 -7.54
C SER A 11 3.57 -0.42 -8.78
N ILE A 12 4.27 -1.41 -9.31
CA ILE A 12 5.09 -1.25 -10.52
C ILE A 12 4.59 -2.07 -11.69
N ALA A 13 3.45 -2.74 -11.52
CA ALA A 13 2.86 -3.56 -12.58
C ALA A 13 1.35 -3.61 -12.40
N GLY A 14 0.64 -3.87 -13.51
CA GLY A 14 -0.80 -4.01 -13.49
C GLY A 14 -1.53 -2.70 -13.67
N ARG A 15 -2.84 -2.73 -13.46
CA ARG A 15 -3.71 -1.57 -13.65
C ARG A 15 -3.47 -0.46 -12.64
N ASP A 16 -2.95 -0.82 -11.48
CA ASP A 16 -2.67 0.13 -10.43
C ASP A 16 -1.21 0.59 -10.43
N LYS A 17 -0.51 0.40 -11.52
CA LYS A 17 0.88 0.83 -11.66
C LYS A 17 1.03 2.31 -11.34
N GLY A 18 1.95 2.62 -10.44
CA GLY A 18 2.18 3.97 -9.97
C GLY A 18 1.42 4.35 -8.71
N ASP A 19 0.42 3.55 -8.31
CA ASP A 19 -0.33 3.82 -7.10
C ASP A 19 0.44 3.40 -5.86
N PHE A 20 0.24 4.12 -4.77
CA PHE A 20 0.81 3.77 -3.46
C PHE A 20 -0.25 3.03 -2.64
N LEU A 21 0.19 2.00 -1.94
CA LEU A 21 -0.68 1.14 -1.16
C LEU A 21 -0.01 0.82 0.17
N ALA A 22 -0.81 0.42 1.14
CA ALA A 22 -0.31 -0.03 2.43
C ALA A 22 -0.45 -1.54 2.54
N VAL A 23 0.55 -2.18 3.08
CA VAL A 23 0.54 -3.64 3.27
C VAL A 23 -0.23 -3.97 4.54
N LEU A 24 -1.24 -4.82 4.43
CA LEU A 24 -2.01 -5.30 5.58
C LEU A 24 -1.42 -6.58 6.16
N GLY A 25 -0.79 -7.38 5.33
CA GLY A 25 -0.20 -8.63 5.77
C GLY A 25 0.31 -9.43 4.59
N THR A 26 0.75 -10.63 4.89
CA THR A 26 1.27 -11.54 3.87
C THR A 26 0.52 -12.86 3.94
N GLU A 27 0.42 -13.53 2.80
CA GLU A 27 -0.18 -14.86 2.71
C GLU A 27 0.62 -15.65 1.68
N GLY A 28 1.42 -16.60 2.18
CA GLY A 28 2.36 -17.31 1.31
C GLY A 28 3.30 -16.32 0.65
N PRO A 29 3.47 -16.40 -0.67
CA PRO A 29 4.34 -15.47 -1.39
C PRO A 29 3.67 -14.13 -1.70
N CYS A 30 2.40 -13.94 -1.34
CA CYS A 30 1.64 -12.76 -1.73
C CYS A 30 1.47 -11.77 -0.59
N LEU A 31 1.19 -10.51 -0.98
CA LEU A 31 0.91 -9.41 -0.06
C LEU A 31 -0.56 -9.02 -0.16
N TRP A 32 -1.18 -8.73 0.97
CA TRP A 32 -2.49 -8.11 1.00
C TRP A 32 -2.29 -6.61 1.14
N VAL A 33 -2.79 -5.84 0.17
CA VAL A 33 -2.58 -4.40 0.11
C VAL A 33 -3.88 -3.64 -0.06
N CYS A 34 -3.91 -2.40 0.40
CA CYS A 34 -5.07 -1.53 0.26
C CYS A 34 -4.64 -0.08 0.18
N ASP A 35 -5.53 0.78 -0.33
CA ASP A 35 -5.28 2.23 -0.40
C ASP A 35 -6.38 3.04 0.26
N GLY A 36 -7.42 2.38 0.76
CA GLY A 36 -8.52 3.04 1.42
C GLY A 36 -9.54 3.67 0.48
N LYS A 37 -9.36 3.53 -0.83
CA LYS A 37 -10.26 4.10 -1.82
C LYS A 37 -10.71 3.06 -2.84
N ARG A 38 -9.84 2.74 -3.82
CA ARG A 38 -10.14 1.69 -4.81
C ARG A 38 -10.01 0.31 -4.20
N ARG A 39 -9.10 0.17 -3.26
CA ARG A 39 -8.87 -1.08 -2.52
C ARG A 39 -9.09 -0.80 -1.05
N PRO A 40 -10.35 -0.81 -0.59
CA PRO A 40 -10.64 -0.54 0.82
C PRO A 40 -10.22 -1.71 1.70
N LEU A 41 -10.18 -1.47 3.00
CA LEU A 41 -9.84 -2.50 3.99
C LEU A 41 -10.71 -3.75 3.87
N GLU A 42 -11.98 -3.56 3.51
CA GLU A 42 -12.94 -4.65 3.39
C GLU A 42 -12.68 -5.51 2.15
N ARG A 43 -11.93 -4.97 1.19
CA ARG A 43 -11.63 -5.67 -0.07
C ARG A 43 -10.20 -5.41 -0.50
N PRO A 44 -9.23 -5.88 0.30
CA PRO A 44 -7.83 -5.70 -0.06
C PRO A 44 -7.48 -6.49 -1.31
N LYS A 45 -6.44 -6.05 -1.99
CA LYS A 45 -5.96 -6.72 -3.18
C LYS A 45 -4.77 -7.60 -2.83
N ARG A 46 -4.69 -8.76 -3.46
CA ARG A 46 -3.53 -9.63 -3.34
C ARG A 46 -2.53 -9.27 -4.43
N LYS A 47 -1.27 -9.09 -4.05
CA LYS A 47 -0.25 -8.66 -4.98
C LYS A 47 1.04 -9.42 -4.73
N LYS A 48 1.77 -9.72 -5.81
CA LYS A 48 3.04 -10.43 -5.68
C LYS A 48 4.15 -9.44 -5.34
N PRO A 49 5.14 -9.86 -4.51
CA PRO A 49 6.21 -8.95 -4.09
C PRO A 49 7.00 -8.32 -5.23
N PHE A 50 7.21 -9.06 -6.30
CA PHE A 50 7.98 -8.53 -7.43
C PHE A 50 7.20 -7.54 -8.29
N HIS A 51 5.92 -7.31 -7.97
CA HIS A 51 5.10 -6.28 -8.63
C HIS A 51 5.01 -5.01 -7.82
N VAL A 52 5.79 -4.89 -6.75
CA VAL A 52 5.79 -3.70 -5.90
C VAL A 52 7.21 -3.24 -5.61
N ALA A 53 7.34 -1.95 -5.36
CA ALA A 53 8.58 -1.35 -4.85
C ALA A 53 8.30 -0.87 -3.44
N ALA A 54 9.07 -1.35 -2.48
CA ALA A 54 8.88 -0.98 -1.08
C ALA A 54 9.51 0.39 -0.81
N THR A 55 8.82 1.20 -0.01
CA THR A 55 9.39 2.44 0.51
C THR A 55 9.95 2.17 1.91
N ALA A 56 10.67 3.14 2.46
CA ALA A 56 11.22 3.01 3.81
C ALA A 56 10.20 3.28 4.90
N THR A 57 8.98 3.66 4.54
CA THR A 57 7.97 4.06 5.51
C THR A 57 7.09 2.89 5.93
N VAL A 58 6.94 2.70 7.24
CA VAL A 58 6.01 1.73 7.81
C VAL A 58 5.00 2.50 8.64
N LEU A 59 3.72 2.40 8.26
CA LEU A 59 2.65 3.10 8.95
C LEU A 59 2.33 2.44 10.29
N PRO A 60 2.01 3.23 11.32
CA PRO A 60 1.60 2.65 12.60
C PRO A 60 0.22 2.00 12.49
N GLU A 61 -0.10 1.11 13.42
CA GLU A 61 -1.38 0.38 13.42
C GLU A 61 -2.59 1.32 13.39
N GLU A 62 -2.53 2.43 14.09
CA GLU A 62 -3.63 3.38 14.10
C GLU A 62 -3.92 3.99 12.74
N ALA A 63 -2.92 4.08 11.86
CA ALA A 63 -3.12 4.58 10.51
C ALA A 63 -3.77 3.56 9.60
N LEU A 64 -3.87 2.30 10.04
CA LEU A 64 -4.47 1.22 9.27
C LEU A 64 -5.89 0.87 9.71
N ARG A 65 -6.44 1.61 10.66
CA ARG A 65 -7.75 1.27 11.26
C ARG A 65 -8.94 1.56 10.37
N THR A 66 -8.87 2.62 9.58
CA THR A 66 -9.98 3.01 8.72
C THR A 66 -9.46 3.36 7.34
N ASN A 67 -10.34 3.27 6.35
CA ASN A 67 -10.01 3.65 4.98
C ASN A 67 -9.59 5.12 4.90
N ARG A 68 -10.23 5.97 5.68
CA ARG A 68 -9.90 7.40 5.71
C ARG A 68 -8.48 7.62 6.21
N GLN A 69 -8.08 6.91 7.26
CA GLN A 69 -6.73 7.04 7.81
C GLN A 69 -5.68 6.54 6.83
N ILE A 70 -5.97 5.45 6.12
CA ILE A 70 -5.06 4.92 5.11
C ILE A 70 -4.89 5.92 3.97
N ARG A 71 -5.98 6.49 3.48
CA ARG A 71 -5.91 7.50 2.41
C ARG A 71 -5.10 8.72 2.85
N SER A 72 -5.32 9.18 4.07
CA SER A 72 -4.58 10.31 4.61
C SER A 72 -3.08 10.01 4.72
N ALA A 73 -2.74 8.82 5.17
CA ALA A 73 -1.35 8.40 5.33
C ALA A 73 -0.64 8.26 3.99
N LEU A 74 -1.35 7.83 2.95
CA LEU A 74 -0.77 7.64 1.63
C LEU A 74 -0.72 8.93 0.81
N ARG A 75 -1.45 9.95 1.21
CA ARG A 75 -1.55 11.21 0.47
C ARG A 75 -0.20 11.88 0.20
N PRO A 76 0.72 11.99 1.17
CA PRO A 76 2.02 12.60 0.88
C PRO A 76 2.80 11.89 -0.22
N PHE A 77 2.66 10.57 -0.29
CA PHE A 77 3.33 9.78 -1.33
C PHE A 77 2.75 10.08 -2.70
N ARG A 78 1.42 10.15 -2.80
CA ARG A 78 0.74 10.46 -4.05
C ARG A 78 1.04 11.87 -4.51
N ASP A 79 1.02 12.82 -3.59
CA ASP A 79 1.29 14.22 -3.91
C ASP A 79 2.70 14.40 -4.44
N ARG A 80 3.66 13.72 -3.83
CA ARG A 80 5.05 13.77 -4.25
C ARG A 80 5.24 13.19 -5.63
N ALA A 81 4.60 12.05 -5.90
CA ALA A 81 4.70 11.38 -7.20
C ALA A 81 4.03 12.20 -8.30
N GLY A 82 2.96 12.94 -7.97
CA GLY A 82 2.25 13.76 -8.94
C GLY A 82 2.96 15.03 -9.34
N LYS A 83 4.06 15.36 -8.69
CA LYS A 83 4.80 16.59 -8.95
C LYS A 83 6.01 16.41 -9.86
N SER A 84 6.09 15.29 -10.50
CA SER A 84 7.22 15.03 -11.38
C SER A 84 7.30 16.01 -12.55
#